data_85b13cee4a6b4c9b452b919fedb006f7
#
_entry.id   85b13cee4a6b4c9b452b919fedb006f7
#
_cell.length_a   1.000
_cell.length_b   1.000
_cell.length_c   1.000
_cell.angle_alpha   90.00
_cell.angle_beta   90.00
_cell.angle_gamma   90.00
#
_symmetry.space_group_name_H-M   'P 1'
#
loop_
_entity.id
_entity.type
_entity.pdbx_description
1 polymer ?
#
loop_
_entity_poly.entity_id
_entity_poly.type
_entity_poly.pdbx_seq_one_letter_code
_entity_poly.pdbx_strand_id
1 'polypeptide(L)'
;MKTRIHLAAPLLALSLATATAAWAQATSKPPEQLGIVSFANSCAPAVQASLQRAVALLHSFWFGESEKTFREVLEGDPACAIATWGIATNIIGNTFSEGPLLARAKQAQEIIERGRAIGAKTERERYFIEAVGEYYDRYGDRTPQQRMKSLSNAFEVVAKRFPDDDETKIFSAVYLTATQSLDDKTFASALKAAAILEIQFKKHPDHPGVAHYLIHSYDYPPIAAKGLNAARRYAEIAPSAPHALHMPSHIFTRVGAWQDSARSNERSAAVAQAAKDPGGGLHASDYMAYAYLQLARDRDARRLVEEAQGIRAAPTAPRGMHYSLAAIPARYAVERGAWQDAAQLKPRESRVLYTIAITHFARALGAARSDDPAAAESDVQELARIAEALKAAKNTYWSTEVEVQRLGAAAWVAYAKGNRDEALKLMRASAELETKSEKSTVSPGRLVPAYELLGDMLMENGKPGEALAAYEQSQVQDPNRYRSLYGAGQAAAQSGNRDKARYYFSRLIDMAGSGDPRHETEAARRYLAGN
;
A
#
# COMPACT_ATOMS: atom_id res chain seq x y z
N MET A 1 24.63 23.61 101.93
CA MET A 1 23.72 24.06 100.88
C MET A 1 24.53 24.01 99.58
N LYS A 2 24.20 23.05 98.68
CA LYS A 2 25.01 22.74 97.50
C LYS A 2 24.30 23.29 96.28
N THR A 3 24.89 24.25 95.60
CA THR A 3 24.43 24.84 94.33
C THR A 3 24.95 24.02 93.18
N ARG A 4 24.04 23.51 92.33
CA ARG A 4 24.39 22.83 91.10
C ARG A 4 24.33 23.79 89.95
N ILE A 5 25.41 23.88 89.21
CA ILE A 5 25.57 24.62 87.98
C ILE A 5 25.21 23.70 86.81
N HIS A 6 24.22 24.08 86.05
CA HIS A 6 23.90 23.38 84.75
C HIS A 6 24.63 24.10 83.61
N LEU A 7 25.56 23.36 82.98
CA LEU A 7 26.13 23.74 81.69
C LEU A 7 25.17 23.29 80.55
N ALA A 8 24.74 24.28 79.77
CA ALA A 8 24.04 24.02 78.51
C ALA A 8 25.04 24.01 77.35
N ALA A 9 25.11 22.90 76.62
CA ALA A 9 25.89 22.83 75.37
C ALA A 9 24.99 23.20 74.18
N PRO A 10 25.46 24.00 73.24
CA PRO A 10 24.69 24.23 72.01
C PRO A 10 24.87 23.09 70.99
N LEU A 11 23.79 22.48 70.57
CA LEU A 11 23.74 21.54 69.43
C LEU A 11 23.80 22.33 68.11
N LEU A 12 24.91 22.16 67.42
CA LEU A 12 25.07 22.67 66.03
C LEU A 12 24.35 21.67 65.09
N ALA A 13 23.20 22.05 64.52
CA ALA A 13 22.51 21.30 63.49
C ALA A 13 23.18 21.56 62.13
N LEU A 14 23.91 20.57 61.62
CA LEU A 14 24.49 20.56 60.30
C LEU A 14 23.39 20.14 59.29
N SER A 15 22.76 21.07 58.58
CA SER A 15 21.84 20.80 57.52
C SER A 15 22.61 20.42 56.25
N LEU A 16 22.67 19.11 55.93
CA LEU A 16 23.09 18.62 54.62
C LEU A 16 21.98 18.95 53.59
N ALA A 17 22.20 19.93 52.78
CA ALA A 17 21.42 20.18 51.56
C ALA A 17 21.91 19.20 50.50
N THR A 18 21.16 18.08 50.30
CA THR A 18 21.34 17.19 49.15
C THR A 18 20.75 17.88 47.93
N ALA A 19 21.60 18.50 47.11
CA ALA A 19 21.23 18.97 45.78
C ALA A 19 21.02 17.71 44.88
N THR A 20 19.76 17.31 44.69
CA THR A 20 19.37 16.37 43.63
C THR A 20 19.46 17.10 42.30
N ALA A 21 20.59 16.95 41.62
CA ALA A 21 20.71 17.31 40.23
C ALA A 21 19.80 16.36 39.42
N ALA A 22 18.58 16.81 39.12
CA ALA A 22 17.73 16.17 38.12
C ALA A 22 18.40 16.35 36.77
N TRP A 23 19.07 15.30 36.31
CA TRP A 23 19.50 15.21 34.92
C TRP A 23 18.23 15.09 34.09
N ALA A 24 17.76 16.21 33.54
CA ALA A 24 16.85 16.21 32.42
C ALA A 24 17.60 15.55 31.26
N GLN A 25 17.43 14.25 31.07
CA GLN A 25 17.78 13.62 29.81
C GLN A 25 16.89 14.28 28.76
N ALA A 26 17.43 15.27 28.07
CA ALA A 26 16.90 15.73 26.82
C ALA A 26 16.93 14.49 25.90
N THR A 27 15.78 13.85 25.69
CA THR A 27 15.62 12.82 24.69
C THR A 27 15.79 13.48 23.34
N SER A 28 17.05 13.62 22.90
CA SER A 28 17.35 14.07 21.55
C SER A 28 16.70 13.07 20.61
N LYS A 29 15.81 13.57 19.75
CA LYS A 29 15.23 12.76 18.68
C LYS A 29 16.40 12.07 17.95
N PRO A 30 16.34 10.76 17.71
CA PRO A 30 17.42 10.09 16.98
C PRO A 30 17.66 10.79 15.64
N PRO A 31 18.92 10.86 15.17
CA PRO A 31 19.22 11.49 13.89
C PRO A 31 18.40 10.88 12.77
N GLU A 32 17.95 11.72 11.83
CA GLU A 32 17.17 11.29 10.68
C GLU A 32 18.00 10.32 9.81
N GLN A 33 17.45 9.15 9.50
CA GLN A 33 18.07 8.12 8.68
C GLN A 33 17.23 7.90 7.43
N LEU A 34 17.77 8.29 6.27
CA LEU A 34 17.11 8.24 4.95
C LEU A 34 17.87 7.39 3.93
N GLY A 35 18.92 6.69 4.35
CA GLY A 35 19.86 6.01 3.46
C GLY A 35 20.93 6.94 2.89
N ILE A 36 21.66 6.45 1.88
CA ILE A 36 22.78 7.17 1.26
C ILE A 36 22.44 7.48 -0.20
N VAL A 37 22.46 8.77 -0.54
CA VAL A 37 22.25 9.28 -1.90
C VAL A 37 23.49 10.10 -2.31
N SER A 38 23.89 9.98 -3.57
CA SER A 38 24.96 10.80 -4.16
C SER A 38 24.49 11.40 -5.47
N PHE A 39 23.75 12.52 -5.37
CA PHE A 39 23.17 13.21 -6.52
C PHE A 39 24.09 14.35 -6.99
N ALA A 40 24.79 14.14 -8.11
CA ALA A 40 25.68 15.13 -8.68
C ALA A 40 24.92 16.39 -9.12
N ASN A 41 25.41 17.58 -8.73
CA ASN A 41 24.78 18.86 -9.05
C ASN A 41 25.79 20.03 -9.00
N SER A 42 25.38 21.19 -9.50
CA SER A 42 26.19 22.40 -9.57
C SER A 42 25.76 23.51 -8.60
N CYS A 43 24.92 23.20 -7.62
CA CYS A 43 24.41 24.16 -6.63
C CYS A 43 25.51 24.55 -5.63
N ALA A 44 25.32 25.66 -4.94
CA ALA A 44 26.28 26.19 -3.98
C ALA A 44 26.58 25.17 -2.85
N PRO A 45 27.83 25.17 -2.33
CA PRO A 45 28.23 24.26 -1.24
C PRO A 45 27.31 24.31 -0.02
N ALA A 46 26.78 25.50 0.30
CA ALA A 46 25.91 25.71 1.47
C ALA A 46 24.60 24.91 1.42
N VAL A 47 24.09 24.54 0.24
CA VAL A 47 22.82 23.82 0.08
C VAL A 47 22.99 22.34 -0.24
N GLN A 48 24.21 21.83 -0.36
CA GLN A 48 24.47 20.45 -0.79
C GLN A 48 23.83 19.39 0.12
N ALA A 49 23.98 19.55 1.45
CA ALA A 49 23.38 18.61 2.40
C ALA A 49 21.84 18.56 2.29
N SER A 50 21.20 19.74 2.15
CA SER A 50 19.74 19.84 1.97
C SER A 50 19.30 19.24 0.64
N LEU A 51 20.07 19.39 -0.43
CA LEU A 51 19.75 18.82 -1.74
C LEU A 51 19.85 17.28 -1.70
N GLN A 52 20.90 16.70 -1.13
CA GLN A 52 21.01 15.25 -0.97
C GLN A 52 19.85 14.69 -0.11
N ARG A 53 19.52 15.39 1.00
CA ARG A 53 18.35 15.04 1.81
C ARG A 53 17.05 15.07 1.01
N ALA A 54 16.83 16.12 0.21
CA ALA A 54 15.62 16.26 -0.61
C ALA A 54 15.48 15.11 -1.61
N VAL A 55 16.59 14.68 -2.24
CA VAL A 55 16.59 13.53 -3.16
C VAL A 55 16.33 12.22 -2.41
N ALA A 56 16.91 12.00 -1.23
CA ALA A 56 16.65 10.82 -0.41
C ALA A 56 15.17 10.72 0.02
N LEU A 57 14.56 11.85 0.39
CA LEU A 57 13.12 11.95 0.68
C LEU A 57 12.27 11.65 -0.56
N LEU A 58 12.67 12.16 -1.74
CA LEU A 58 12.00 11.88 -3.02
C LEU A 58 12.05 10.38 -3.35
N HIS A 59 13.20 9.73 -3.20
CA HIS A 59 13.34 8.30 -3.37
C HIS A 59 12.49 7.47 -2.40
N SER A 60 12.23 8.01 -1.22
CA SER A 60 11.37 7.38 -0.21
C SER A 60 9.90 7.78 -0.32
N PHE A 61 9.49 8.46 -1.40
CA PHE A 61 8.13 8.96 -1.64
C PHE A 61 7.55 9.80 -0.50
N TRP A 62 8.41 10.46 0.27
CA TRP A 62 7.98 11.45 1.27
C TRP A 62 7.85 12.83 0.61
N PHE A 63 6.93 12.91 -0.35
CA PHE A 63 6.82 14.00 -1.31
C PHE A 63 6.68 15.39 -0.66
N GLY A 64 5.87 15.52 0.42
CA GLY A 64 5.67 16.80 1.08
C GLY A 64 6.95 17.39 1.68
N GLU A 65 7.70 16.57 2.42
CA GLU A 65 8.99 16.99 3.01
C GLU A 65 10.06 17.18 1.93
N SER A 66 10.07 16.33 0.90
CA SER A 66 11.00 16.47 -0.24
C SER A 66 10.76 17.79 -0.98
N GLU A 67 9.50 18.09 -1.39
CA GLU A 67 9.16 19.35 -2.08
C GLU A 67 9.56 20.58 -1.25
N LYS A 68 9.23 20.56 0.05
CA LYS A 68 9.62 21.63 0.98
C LYS A 68 11.13 21.81 1.00
N THR A 69 11.89 20.74 1.14
CA THR A 69 13.37 20.80 1.19
C THR A 69 13.96 21.30 -0.14
N PHE A 70 13.43 20.89 -1.30
CA PHE A 70 13.87 21.44 -2.58
C PHE A 70 13.56 22.95 -2.72
N ARG A 71 12.45 23.44 -2.16
CA ARG A 71 12.14 24.89 -2.10
C ARG A 71 13.12 25.65 -1.22
N GLU A 72 13.46 25.10 -0.06
CA GLU A 72 14.51 25.66 0.82
C GLU A 72 15.88 25.70 0.12
N VAL A 73 16.24 24.67 -0.67
CA VAL A 73 17.45 24.67 -1.51
C VAL A 73 17.41 25.83 -2.51
N LEU A 74 16.27 26.04 -3.20
CA LEU A 74 16.14 27.11 -4.20
C LEU A 74 16.09 28.51 -3.58
N GLU A 75 15.66 28.64 -2.33
CA GLU A 75 15.72 29.88 -1.55
C GLU A 75 17.18 30.17 -1.11
N GLY A 76 17.91 29.14 -0.66
CA GLY A 76 19.31 29.27 -0.22
C GLY A 76 20.31 29.44 -1.37
N ASP A 77 19.99 28.93 -2.55
CA ASP A 77 20.75 29.13 -3.80
C ASP A 77 19.79 29.35 -4.98
N PRO A 78 19.41 30.62 -5.27
CA PRO A 78 18.52 30.93 -6.39
C PRO A 78 19.06 30.54 -7.77
N ALA A 79 20.36 30.24 -7.89
CA ALA A 79 20.99 29.75 -9.12
C ALA A 79 21.00 28.22 -9.25
N CYS A 80 20.46 27.49 -8.27
CA CYS A 80 20.37 26.03 -8.27
C CYS A 80 19.19 25.54 -9.15
N ALA A 81 19.33 25.58 -10.46
CA ALA A 81 18.27 25.24 -11.40
C ALA A 81 17.72 23.82 -11.20
N ILE A 82 18.57 22.84 -10.81
CA ILE A 82 18.16 21.44 -10.61
C ILE A 82 17.12 21.27 -9.48
N ALA A 83 17.05 22.18 -8.53
CA ALA A 83 16.03 22.14 -7.49
C ALA A 83 14.61 22.26 -8.06
N THR A 84 14.43 22.93 -9.21
CA THR A 84 13.14 23.03 -9.89
C THR A 84 12.67 21.68 -10.46
N TRP A 85 13.60 20.85 -10.96
CA TRP A 85 13.32 19.46 -11.31
C TRP A 85 12.78 18.69 -10.10
N GLY A 86 13.44 18.81 -8.95
CA GLY A 86 13.01 18.14 -7.73
C GLY A 86 11.60 18.55 -7.30
N ILE A 87 11.29 19.86 -7.33
CA ILE A 87 9.95 20.39 -7.01
C ILE A 87 8.91 19.83 -7.99
N ALA A 88 9.18 19.90 -9.31
CA ALA A 88 8.27 19.41 -10.34
C ALA A 88 8.04 17.89 -10.23
N THR A 89 9.09 17.11 -9.93
CA THR A 89 9.00 15.66 -9.71
C THR A 89 8.14 15.33 -8.49
N ASN A 90 8.29 16.08 -7.38
CA ASN A 90 7.43 15.90 -6.19
C ASN A 90 5.96 16.21 -6.47
N ILE A 91 5.66 17.14 -7.38
CA ILE A 91 4.29 17.45 -7.80
C ILE A 91 3.66 16.30 -8.59
N ILE A 92 4.42 15.47 -9.33
CA ILE A 92 3.90 14.23 -9.90
C ILE A 92 3.32 13.36 -8.78
N GLY A 93 3.98 13.31 -7.63
CA GLY A 93 3.63 12.46 -6.51
C GLY A 93 3.96 11.00 -6.81
N ASN A 94 3.12 10.07 -6.33
CA ASN A 94 3.32 8.65 -6.57
C ASN A 94 3.20 8.32 -8.06
N THR A 95 4.30 7.87 -8.66
CA THR A 95 4.42 7.53 -10.09
C THR A 95 3.49 6.39 -10.54
N PHE A 96 3.00 5.60 -9.60
CA PHE A 96 2.04 4.51 -9.84
C PHE A 96 0.58 4.97 -9.72
N SER A 97 0.33 6.29 -9.62
CA SER A 97 -0.99 6.90 -9.54
C SER A 97 -1.36 7.66 -10.82
N GLU A 98 -2.56 8.25 -10.85
CA GLU A 98 -3.03 9.03 -11.99
C GLU A 98 -2.36 10.41 -12.14
N GLY A 99 -1.50 10.79 -11.19
CA GLY A 99 -0.81 12.08 -11.16
C GLY A 99 -1.62 13.21 -10.52
N PRO A 100 -1.09 14.45 -10.52
CA PRO A 100 -1.68 15.58 -9.84
C PRO A 100 -2.95 16.11 -10.52
N LEU A 101 -3.73 16.91 -9.80
CA LEU A 101 -4.82 17.71 -10.37
C LEU A 101 -4.26 18.78 -11.31
N LEU A 102 -5.06 19.20 -12.31
CA LEU A 102 -4.63 20.15 -13.34
C LEU A 102 -4.02 21.45 -12.78
N ALA A 103 -4.56 21.98 -11.69
CA ALA A 103 -4.02 23.19 -11.06
C ALA A 103 -2.58 22.98 -10.54
N ARG A 104 -2.30 21.82 -9.94
CA ARG A 104 -0.95 21.45 -9.47
C ARG A 104 -0.01 21.17 -10.64
N ALA A 105 -0.50 20.57 -11.73
CA ALA A 105 0.28 20.37 -12.94
C ALA A 105 0.71 21.71 -13.58
N LYS A 106 -0.15 22.72 -13.59
CA LYS A 106 0.21 24.09 -14.05
C LYS A 106 1.30 24.71 -13.19
N GLN A 107 1.24 24.55 -11.85
CA GLN A 107 2.31 25.00 -10.96
C GLN A 107 3.64 24.32 -11.28
N ALA A 108 3.62 23.02 -11.61
CA ALA A 108 4.84 22.31 -12.02
C ALA A 108 5.41 22.85 -13.34
N GLN A 109 4.56 23.17 -14.31
CA GLN A 109 4.97 23.81 -15.57
C GLN A 109 5.67 25.17 -15.30
N GLU A 110 5.09 26.00 -14.44
CA GLU A 110 5.70 27.29 -14.04
C GLU A 110 7.07 27.10 -13.36
N ILE A 111 7.22 26.07 -12.51
CA ILE A 111 8.49 25.71 -11.87
C ILE A 111 9.52 25.25 -12.89
N ILE A 112 9.13 24.46 -13.89
CA ILE A 112 10.02 24.01 -14.97
C ILE A 112 10.51 25.22 -15.79
N GLU A 113 9.61 26.13 -16.19
CA GLU A 113 9.97 27.38 -16.90
C GLU A 113 10.94 28.23 -16.05
N ARG A 114 10.72 28.32 -14.75
CA ARG A 114 11.67 28.97 -13.84
C ARG A 114 13.06 28.30 -13.89
N GLY A 115 13.12 26.97 -13.89
CA GLY A 115 14.38 26.23 -14.01
C GLY A 115 15.13 26.51 -15.33
N ARG A 116 14.38 26.58 -16.43
CA ARG A 116 14.89 26.98 -17.76
C ARG A 116 15.44 28.40 -17.74
N ALA A 117 14.72 29.34 -17.12
CA ALA A 117 15.13 30.74 -17.02
C ALA A 117 16.36 30.95 -16.12
N ILE A 118 16.50 30.20 -15.02
CA ILE A 118 17.70 30.19 -14.20
C ILE A 118 18.91 29.72 -15.01
N GLY A 119 18.73 28.72 -15.85
CA GLY A 119 19.77 28.13 -16.68
C GLY A 119 20.65 27.12 -15.91
N ALA A 120 20.45 25.85 -16.17
CA ALA A 120 21.25 24.79 -15.59
C ALA A 120 22.72 24.86 -16.04
N LYS A 121 23.65 24.81 -15.08
CA LYS A 121 25.10 24.96 -15.35
C LYS A 121 25.72 23.74 -16.02
N THR A 122 25.08 22.57 -15.88
CA THR A 122 25.56 21.33 -16.49
C THR A 122 24.55 20.78 -17.50
N GLU A 123 25.05 20.02 -18.47
CA GLU A 123 24.21 19.33 -19.44
C GLU A 123 23.28 18.32 -18.74
N ARG A 124 23.79 17.60 -17.74
CA ARG A 124 23.03 16.66 -16.92
C ARG A 124 21.80 17.30 -16.29
N GLU A 125 21.96 18.43 -15.64
CA GLU A 125 20.86 19.14 -14.98
C GLU A 125 19.80 19.62 -15.98
N ARG A 126 20.23 20.10 -17.16
CA ARG A 126 19.29 20.46 -18.25
C ARG A 126 18.45 19.26 -18.65
N TYR A 127 19.09 18.07 -18.87
CA TYR A 127 18.38 16.87 -19.24
C TYR A 127 17.36 16.43 -18.20
N PHE A 128 17.65 16.55 -16.90
CA PHE A 128 16.71 16.23 -15.82
C PHE A 128 15.49 17.17 -15.84
N ILE A 129 15.71 18.50 -16.02
CA ILE A 129 14.63 19.49 -16.08
C ILE A 129 13.77 19.24 -17.32
N GLU A 130 14.37 19.01 -18.48
CA GLU A 130 13.62 18.73 -19.71
C GLU A 130 12.85 17.40 -19.62
N ALA A 131 13.46 16.37 -19.05
CA ALA A 131 12.82 15.06 -18.93
C ALA A 131 11.54 15.12 -18.07
N VAL A 132 11.55 15.86 -16.95
CA VAL A 132 10.32 16.04 -16.16
C VAL A 132 9.31 16.92 -16.89
N GLY A 133 9.77 17.86 -17.73
CA GLY A 133 8.94 18.68 -18.61
C GLY A 133 8.07 17.83 -19.55
N GLU A 134 8.59 16.72 -20.07
CA GLU A 134 7.88 15.79 -20.95
C GLU A 134 6.63 15.17 -20.29
N TYR A 135 6.64 14.99 -18.97
CA TYR A 135 5.45 14.54 -18.24
C TYR A 135 4.33 15.58 -18.28
N TYR A 136 4.67 16.86 -18.19
CA TYR A 136 3.72 17.97 -18.10
C TYR A 136 3.34 18.57 -19.44
N ASP A 137 4.02 18.21 -20.53
CA ASP A 137 3.64 18.66 -21.87
C ASP A 137 2.22 18.26 -22.19
N ARG A 138 1.39 19.21 -22.64
CA ARG A 138 -0.04 19.03 -22.95
C ARG A 138 -0.77 18.17 -21.91
N TYR A 139 -0.56 18.48 -20.63
CA TYR A 139 -1.01 17.65 -19.50
C TYR A 139 -2.49 17.28 -19.58
N GLY A 140 -3.36 18.21 -19.96
CA GLY A 140 -4.81 18.02 -20.04
C GLY A 140 -5.28 17.11 -21.18
N ASP A 141 -4.47 16.96 -22.22
CA ASP A 141 -4.84 16.24 -23.44
C ASP A 141 -4.40 14.77 -23.42
N ARG A 142 -3.55 14.41 -22.47
CA ARG A 142 -2.93 13.08 -22.37
C ARG A 142 -3.44 12.29 -21.16
N THR A 143 -3.58 10.98 -21.35
CA THR A 143 -3.90 10.07 -20.25
C THR A 143 -2.72 9.95 -19.27
N PRO A 144 -2.96 9.52 -18.00
CA PRO A 144 -1.88 9.25 -17.07
C PRO A 144 -0.81 8.30 -17.62
N GLN A 145 -1.21 7.25 -18.33
CA GLN A 145 -0.29 6.30 -18.96
C GLN A 145 0.57 6.93 -20.04
N GLN A 146 -0.02 7.80 -20.88
CA GLN A 146 0.72 8.52 -21.93
C GLN A 146 1.77 9.46 -21.32
N ARG A 147 1.41 10.21 -20.26
CA ARG A 147 2.35 11.09 -19.55
C ARG A 147 3.50 10.32 -18.93
N MET A 148 3.20 9.21 -18.23
CA MET A 148 4.21 8.36 -17.61
C MET A 148 5.13 7.72 -18.66
N LYS A 149 4.57 7.31 -19.81
CA LYS A 149 5.39 6.78 -20.92
C LYS A 149 6.35 7.82 -21.48
N SER A 150 5.92 9.07 -21.64
CA SER A 150 6.79 10.18 -22.08
C SER A 150 7.92 10.41 -21.07
N LEU A 151 7.61 10.47 -19.77
CA LEU A 151 8.61 10.61 -18.71
C LEU A 151 9.63 9.46 -18.73
N SER A 152 9.15 8.22 -18.83
CA SER A 152 9.99 7.03 -18.91
C SER A 152 10.92 7.05 -20.13
N ASN A 153 10.40 7.42 -21.31
CA ASN A 153 11.21 7.55 -22.52
C ASN A 153 12.27 8.65 -22.37
N ALA A 154 11.90 9.80 -21.79
CA ALA A 154 12.84 10.90 -21.56
C ALA A 154 13.98 10.47 -20.61
N PHE A 155 13.67 9.79 -19.51
CA PHE A 155 14.69 9.29 -18.59
C PHE A 155 15.51 8.12 -19.16
N GLU A 156 14.98 7.33 -20.10
CA GLU A 156 15.79 6.37 -20.85
C GLU A 156 16.85 7.09 -21.72
N VAL A 157 16.51 8.24 -22.32
CA VAL A 157 17.45 9.09 -23.04
C VAL A 157 18.50 9.67 -22.10
N VAL A 158 18.10 10.18 -20.92
CA VAL A 158 19.02 10.69 -19.90
C VAL A 158 20.02 9.61 -19.47
N ALA A 159 19.54 8.40 -19.14
CA ALA A 159 20.40 7.29 -18.71
C ALA A 159 21.38 6.82 -19.82
N LYS A 160 20.96 6.88 -21.09
CA LYS A 160 21.85 6.58 -22.23
C LYS A 160 22.90 7.67 -22.46
N ARG A 161 22.54 8.94 -22.21
CA ARG A 161 23.45 10.08 -22.38
C ARG A 161 24.51 10.13 -21.29
N PHE A 162 24.18 9.68 -20.07
CA PHE A 162 25.06 9.67 -18.90
C PHE A 162 25.21 8.25 -18.34
N PRO A 163 25.89 7.35 -19.08
CA PRO A 163 25.92 5.92 -18.75
C PRO A 163 26.70 5.59 -17.47
N ASP A 164 27.54 6.49 -16.98
CA ASP A 164 28.28 6.33 -15.72
C ASP A 164 27.56 6.93 -14.50
N ASP A 165 26.43 7.60 -14.71
CA ASP A 165 25.63 8.19 -13.66
C ASP A 165 24.56 7.20 -13.16
N ASP A 166 24.73 6.71 -11.94
CA ASP A 166 23.84 5.70 -11.38
C ASP A 166 22.45 6.25 -11.04
N GLU A 167 22.34 7.52 -10.65
CA GLU A 167 21.04 8.16 -10.37
C GLU A 167 20.16 8.24 -11.61
N THR A 168 20.75 8.49 -12.79
CA THR A 168 19.99 8.50 -14.05
C THR A 168 19.37 7.12 -14.34
N LYS A 169 20.11 6.05 -14.05
CA LYS A 169 19.65 4.66 -14.22
C LYS A 169 18.54 4.33 -13.21
N ILE A 170 18.70 4.78 -11.96
CA ILE A 170 17.72 4.54 -10.87
C ILE A 170 16.40 5.24 -11.20
N PHE A 171 16.43 6.52 -11.60
CA PHE A 171 15.21 7.23 -12.03
C PHE A 171 14.61 6.66 -13.32
N SER A 172 15.43 6.27 -14.30
CA SER A 172 14.94 5.59 -15.50
C SER A 172 14.20 4.29 -15.15
N ALA A 173 14.72 3.52 -14.20
CA ALA A 173 14.13 2.25 -13.80
C ALA A 173 12.76 2.44 -13.08
N VAL A 174 12.61 3.42 -12.15
CA VAL A 174 11.31 3.62 -11.49
C VAL A 174 10.24 4.08 -12.48
N TYR A 175 10.57 4.96 -13.42
CA TYR A 175 9.60 5.39 -14.43
C TYR A 175 9.27 4.28 -15.42
N LEU A 176 10.23 3.42 -15.75
CA LEU A 176 9.96 2.22 -16.56
C LEU A 176 9.04 1.24 -15.81
N THR A 177 9.28 0.99 -14.52
CA THR A 177 8.37 0.18 -13.69
C THR A 177 6.95 0.75 -13.70
N ALA A 178 6.81 2.08 -13.60
CA ALA A 178 5.51 2.75 -13.60
C ALA A 178 4.77 2.66 -14.95
N THR A 179 5.44 2.25 -16.03
CA THR A 179 4.78 1.97 -17.33
C THR A 179 4.26 0.54 -17.46
N GLN A 180 4.50 -0.34 -16.47
CA GLN A 180 3.99 -1.70 -16.50
C GLN A 180 2.47 -1.71 -16.52
N SER A 181 1.88 -2.29 -17.59
CA SER A 181 0.44 -2.51 -17.65
C SER A 181 0.02 -3.61 -16.68
N LEU A 182 -1.11 -3.41 -16.00
CA LEU A 182 -1.70 -4.43 -15.12
C LEU A 182 -2.32 -5.60 -15.91
N ASP A 183 -2.50 -5.44 -17.23
CA ASP A 183 -2.97 -6.48 -18.13
C ASP A 183 -1.81 -7.29 -18.76
N ASP A 184 -0.57 -6.78 -18.70
CA ASP A 184 0.60 -7.48 -19.22
C ASP A 184 1.14 -8.51 -18.21
N LYS A 185 0.81 -9.76 -18.44
CA LYS A 185 1.24 -10.90 -17.60
C LYS A 185 2.68 -11.37 -17.87
N THR A 186 3.40 -10.74 -18.80
CA THR A 186 4.84 -10.98 -19.01
C THR A 186 5.71 -10.15 -18.08
N PHE A 187 5.14 -9.09 -17.47
CA PHE A 187 5.82 -8.15 -16.60
C PHE A 187 7.08 -7.53 -17.24
N ALA A 188 7.04 -7.32 -18.56
CA ALA A 188 8.23 -6.97 -19.34
C ALA A 188 8.90 -5.67 -18.87
N SER A 189 8.13 -4.60 -18.65
CA SER A 189 8.68 -3.32 -18.15
C SER A 189 9.24 -3.44 -16.74
N ALA A 190 8.52 -4.12 -15.85
CA ALA A 190 8.92 -4.33 -14.46
C ALA A 190 10.20 -5.18 -14.36
N LEU A 191 10.31 -6.27 -15.12
CA LEU A 191 11.50 -7.13 -15.15
C LEU A 191 12.71 -6.43 -15.77
N LYS A 192 12.52 -5.61 -16.81
CA LYS A 192 13.60 -4.79 -17.39
C LYS A 192 14.12 -3.77 -16.39
N ALA A 193 13.22 -3.12 -15.65
CA ALA A 193 13.59 -2.18 -14.59
C ALA A 193 14.30 -2.89 -13.43
N ALA A 194 13.78 -4.03 -12.97
CA ALA A 194 14.41 -4.84 -11.94
C ALA A 194 15.84 -5.24 -12.30
N ALA A 195 16.11 -5.62 -13.56
CA ALA A 195 17.45 -5.98 -14.01
C ALA A 195 18.45 -4.81 -13.86
N ILE A 196 18.02 -3.57 -14.11
CA ILE A 196 18.84 -2.37 -13.88
C ILE A 196 19.06 -2.18 -12.37
N LEU A 197 17.99 -2.26 -11.58
CA LEU A 197 18.02 -2.01 -10.14
C LEU A 197 18.80 -3.08 -9.36
N GLU A 198 18.80 -4.34 -9.78
CA GLU A 198 19.61 -5.40 -9.17
C GLU A 198 21.13 -5.13 -9.28
N ILE A 199 21.57 -4.53 -10.39
CA ILE A 199 22.96 -4.09 -10.55
C ILE A 199 23.24 -2.94 -9.58
N GLN A 200 22.32 -1.97 -9.50
CA GLN A 200 22.46 -0.83 -8.60
C GLN A 200 22.39 -1.24 -7.11
N PHE A 201 21.59 -2.24 -6.77
CA PHE A 201 21.48 -2.73 -5.39
C PHE A 201 22.78 -3.37 -4.89
N LYS A 202 23.49 -4.08 -5.76
CA LYS A 202 24.83 -4.61 -5.45
C LYS A 202 25.86 -3.50 -5.27
N LYS A 203 25.76 -2.42 -6.06
CA LYS A 203 26.70 -1.29 -6.04
C LYS A 203 26.42 -0.31 -4.90
N HIS A 204 25.12 -0.09 -4.60
CA HIS A 204 24.63 0.88 -3.63
C HIS A 204 23.62 0.24 -2.68
N PRO A 205 24.05 -0.66 -1.77
CA PRO A 205 23.13 -1.46 -0.93
C PRO A 205 22.31 -0.63 0.07
N ASP A 206 22.76 0.59 0.37
CA ASP A 206 22.10 1.52 1.30
C ASP A 206 21.39 2.69 0.61
N HIS A 207 21.21 2.61 -0.71
CA HIS A 207 20.49 3.61 -1.47
C HIS A 207 18.96 3.39 -1.37
N PRO A 208 18.19 4.38 -0.83
CA PRO A 208 16.75 4.18 -0.55
C PRO A 208 15.95 3.89 -1.82
N GLY A 209 16.19 4.62 -2.91
CA GLY A 209 15.48 4.46 -4.16
C GLY A 209 15.67 3.09 -4.81
N VAL A 210 16.84 2.50 -4.69
CA VAL A 210 17.15 1.20 -5.31
C VAL A 210 16.33 0.08 -4.66
N ALA A 211 16.35 -0.03 -3.32
CA ALA A 211 15.57 -1.02 -2.59
C ALA A 211 14.05 -0.81 -2.79
N HIS A 212 13.60 0.46 -2.72
CA HIS A 212 12.22 0.85 -2.93
C HIS A 212 11.70 0.42 -4.31
N TYR A 213 12.43 0.77 -5.35
CA TYR A 213 11.98 0.54 -6.73
C TYR A 213 12.06 -0.93 -7.14
N LEU A 214 12.96 -1.71 -6.53
CA LEU A 214 12.96 -3.18 -6.64
C LEU A 214 11.67 -3.79 -6.07
N ILE A 215 11.19 -3.28 -4.92
CA ILE A 215 9.92 -3.74 -4.35
C ILE A 215 8.79 -3.49 -5.35
N HIS A 216 8.68 -2.28 -5.92
CA HIS A 216 7.67 -1.97 -6.92
C HIS A 216 7.79 -2.82 -8.19
N SER A 217 9.02 -3.08 -8.64
CA SER A 217 9.27 -3.90 -9.84
C SER A 217 8.87 -5.37 -9.64
N TYR A 218 8.88 -5.84 -8.40
CA TYR A 218 8.52 -7.22 -8.07
C TYR A 218 7.14 -7.36 -7.41
N ASP A 219 6.33 -6.29 -7.29
CA ASP A 219 5.01 -6.33 -6.64
C ASP A 219 3.93 -7.02 -7.51
N TYR A 220 4.27 -8.20 -8.04
CA TYR A 220 3.38 -9.06 -8.82
C TYR A 220 3.49 -10.51 -8.33
N PRO A 221 2.37 -11.25 -8.12
CA PRO A 221 2.40 -12.58 -7.48
C PRO A 221 3.45 -13.54 -8.05
N PRO A 222 3.57 -13.72 -9.40
CA PRO A 222 4.51 -14.71 -9.95
C PRO A 222 5.98 -14.39 -9.72
N ILE A 223 6.31 -13.12 -9.45
CA ILE A 223 7.71 -12.66 -9.31
C ILE A 223 8.02 -12.05 -7.95
N ALA A 224 7.03 -11.94 -7.06
CA ALA A 224 7.16 -11.26 -5.76
C ALA A 224 8.27 -11.83 -4.87
N ALA A 225 8.47 -13.13 -4.89
CA ALA A 225 9.52 -13.78 -4.10
C ALA A 225 10.94 -13.23 -4.39
N LYS A 226 11.18 -12.72 -5.61
CA LYS A 226 12.45 -12.09 -5.98
C LYS A 226 12.68 -10.77 -5.23
N GLY A 227 11.62 -10.08 -4.80
CA GLY A 227 11.68 -8.83 -4.05
C GLY A 227 11.98 -8.98 -2.55
N LEU A 228 12.01 -10.19 -2.00
CA LEU A 228 12.15 -10.42 -0.56
C LEU A 228 13.43 -9.82 0.05
N ASN A 229 14.56 -9.85 -0.67
CA ASN A 229 15.80 -9.28 -0.19
C ASN A 229 15.68 -7.74 -0.06
N ALA A 230 15.20 -7.06 -1.08
CA ALA A 230 14.98 -5.62 -1.07
C ALA A 230 13.96 -5.23 0.02
N ALA A 231 12.86 -6.00 0.16
CA ALA A 231 11.85 -5.77 1.19
C ALA A 231 12.43 -5.85 2.61
N ARG A 232 13.24 -6.84 2.93
CA ARG A 232 13.86 -6.98 4.26
C ARG A 232 14.86 -5.86 4.57
N ARG A 233 15.55 -5.34 3.55
CA ARG A 233 16.57 -4.31 3.72
C ARG A 233 16.01 -2.89 3.79
N TYR A 234 14.95 -2.58 3.04
CA TYR A 234 14.52 -1.19 2.85
C TYR A 234 14.11 -0.48 4.15
N ALA A 235 13.40 -1.17 5.04
CA ALA A 235 13.01 -0.63 6.35
C ALA A 235 14.20 -0.30 7.29
N GLU A 236 15.37 -0.84 7.00
CA GLU A 236 16.62 -0.56 7.74
C GLU A 236 17.41 0.58 7.08
N ILE A 237 17.28 0.76 5.76
CA ILE A 237 17.95 1.80 4.99
C ILE A 237 17.39 3.18 5.33
N ALA A 238 16.06 3.33 5.35
CA ALA A 238 15.39 4.62 5.54
C ALA A 238 14.32 4.57 6.64
N PRO A 239 14.65 4.19 7.89
CA PRO A 239 13.67 3.99 8.96
C PRO A 239 12.96 5.27 9.42
N SER A 240 13.43 6.45 9.02
CA SER A 240 12.77 7.72 9.32
C SER A 240 11.62 8.06 8.38
N ALA A 241 11.56 7.42 7.19
CA ALA A 241 10.53 7.66 6.21
C ALA A 241 9.35 6.68 6.42
N PRO A 242 8.11 7.16 6.64
CA PRO A 242 6.95 6.29 6.86
C PRO A 242 6.76 5.28 5.73
N HIS A 243 6.86 5.74 4.49
CA HIS A 243 6.67 4.91 3.31
C HIS A 243 7.76 3.82 3.16
N ALA A 244 9.00 4.08 3.58
CA ALA A 244 10.06 3.07 3.57
C ALA A 244 9.79 1.90 4.54
N LEU A 245 9.12 2.18 5.64
CA LEU A 245 8.66 1.16 6.58
C LEU A 245 7.44 0.39 6.08
N HIS A 246 6.60 1.02 5.26
CA HIS A 246 5.42 0.41 4.65
C HIS A 246 5.75 -0.51 3.48
N MET A 247 6.65 -0.09 2.59
CA MET A 247 6.90 -0.75 1.31
C MET A 247 7.26 -2.25 1.37
N PRO A 248 8.01 -2.75 2.39
CA PRO A 248 8.24 -4.19 2.53
C PRO A 248 6.94 -5.01 2.54
N SER A 249 5.85 -4.45 3.07
CA SER A 249 4.57 -5.14 3.16
C SER A 249 3.92 -5.42 1.79
N HIS A 250 4.28 -4.70 0.74
CA HIS A 250 3.86 -5.02 -0.62
C HIS A 250 4.30 -6.44 -0.98
N ILE A 251 5.59 -6.74 -0.82
CA ILE A 251 6.13 -8.08 -1.10
C ILE A 251 5.62 -9.11 -0.08
N PHE A 252 5.63 -8.78 1.22
CA PHE A 252 5.16 -9.72 2.25
C PHE A 252 3.71 -10.13 2.04
N THR A 253 2.84 -9.20 1.64
CA THR A 253 1.45 -9.49 1.30
C THR A 253 1.34 -10.40 0.07
N ARG A 254 2.15 -10.16 -0.98
CA ARG A 254 2.16 -11.00 -2.19
C ARG A 254 2.60 -12.43 -1.95
N VAL A 255 3.49 -12.66 -0.98
CA VAL A 255 3.95 -14.00 -0.63
C VAL A 255 3.18 -14.61 0.55
N GLY A 256 2.17 -13.93 1.07
CA GLY A 256 1.36 -14.39 2.20
C GLY A 256 2.11 -14.44 3.54
N ALA A 257 3.13 -13.58 3.70
CA ALA A 257 3.89 -13.41 4.94
C ALA A 257 3.21 -12.35 5.85
N TRP A 258 2.03 -12.70 6.36
CA TRP A 258 1.12 -11.76 7.02
C TRP A 258 1.69 -11.13 8.29
N GLN A 259 2.47 -11.89 9.09
CA GLN A 259 3.11 -11.37 10.30
C GLN A 259 4.14 -10.28 9.96
N ASP A 260 4.90 -10.47 8.88
CA ASP A 260 5.89 -9.48 8.42
C ASP A 260 5.19 -8.24 7.84
N SER A 261 4.09 -8.44 7.09
CA SER A 261 3.26 -7.34 6.59
C SER A 261 2.67 -6.52 7.73
N ALA A 262 2.13 -7.15 8.77
CA ALA A 262 1.60 -6.46 9.94
C ALA A 262 2.68 -5.62 10.64
N ARG A 263 3.85 -6.23 10.96
CA ARG A 263 4.95 -5.53 11.63
C ARG A 263 5.49 -4.34 10.83
N SER A 264 5.63 -4.48 9.52
CA SER A 264 6.02 -3.37 8.63
C SER A 264 5.11 -2.17 8.79
N ASN A 265 3.81 -2.43 8.74
CA ASN A 265 2.81 -1.36 8.76
C ASN A 265 2.56 -0.79 10.17
N GLU A 266 2.70 -1.58 11.22
CA GLU A 266 2.70 -1.10 12.63
C GLU A 266 3.80 -0.03 12.82
N ARG A 267 5.01 -0.30 12.33
CA ARG A 267 6.13 0.66 12.36
C ARG A 267 5.86 1.89 11.49
N SER A 268 5.36 1.68 10.26
CA SER A 268 5.04 2.76 9.34
C SER A 268 3.98 3.71 9.92
N ALA A 269 2.88 3.18 10.46
CA ALA A 269 1.81 3.97 11.07
C ALA A 269 2.32 4.82 12.25
N ALA A 270 3.18 4.25 13.10
CA ALA A 270 3.76 4.97 14.24
C ALA A 270 4.64 6.16 13.78
N VAL A 271 5.48 5.96 12.75
CA VAL A 271 6.33 7.03 12.19
C VAL A 271 5.48 8.06 11.44
N ALA A 272 4.46 7.64 10.68
CA ALA A 272 3.52 8.54 10.01
C ALA A 272 2.76 9.42 11.01
N GLN A 273 2.33 8.86 12.14
CA GLN A 273 1.69 9.63 13.22
C GLN A 273 2.63 10.68 13.78
N ALA A 274 3.87 10.31 14.09
CA ALA A 274 4.90 11.23 14.60
C ALA A 274 5.24 12.34 13.59
N ALA A 275 5.20 12.02 12.29
CA ALA A 275 5.42 12.94 11.18
C ALA A 275 4.19 13.77 10.81
N LYS A 276 3.03 13.54 11.44
CA LYS A 276 1.74 14.16 11.09
C LYS A 276 1.34 13.91 9.62
N ASP A 277 1.60 12.70 9.13
CA ASP A 277 1.20 12.22 7.80
C ASP A 277 -0.02 11.28 7.90
N PRO A 278 -1.25 11.82 7.92
CA PRO A 278 -2.45 11.00 8.02
C PRO A 278 -2.69 10.13 6.77
N GLY A 279 -2.17 10.55 5.62
CA GLY A 279 -2.29 9.82 4.37
C GLY A 279 -1.48 8.53 4.39
N GLY A 280 -0.20 8.63 4.74
CA GLY A 280 0.68 7.47 4.92
C GLY A 280 0.20 6.56 6.04
N GLY A 281 -0.25 7.13 7.16
CA GLY A 281 -0.80 6.36 8.28
C GLY A 281 -2.01 5.53 7.90
N LEU A 282 -2.99 6.11 7.19
CA LEU A 282 -4.18 5.37 6.72
C LEU A 282 -3.84 4.30 5.69
N HIS A 283 -2.89 4.57 4.80
CA HIS A 283 -2.45 3.57 3.82
C HIS A 283 -1.80 2.35 4.52
N ALA A 284 -0.94 2.59 5.51
CA ALA A 284 -0.41 1.53 6.36
C ALA A 284 -1.52 0.78 7.13
N SER A 285 -2.56 1.49 7.62
CA SER A 285 -3.68 0.89 8.34
C SER A 285 -4.52 -0.06 7.47
N ASP A 286 -4.72 0.21 6.17
CA ASP A 286 -5.41 -0.74 5.27
C ASP A 286 -4.63 -2.06 5.12
N TYR A 287 -3.30 -1.98 4.94
CA TYR A 287 -2.45 -3.17 4.91
C TYR A 287 -2.42 -3.91 6.25
N MET A 288 -2.38 -3.18 7.38
CA MET A 288 -2.50 -3.79 8.72
C MET A 288 -3.83 -4.51 8.90
N ALA A 289 -4.95 -3.87 8.53
CA ALA A 289 -6.26 -4.48 8.65
C ALA A 289 -6.34 -5.78 7.84
N TYR A 290 -5.80 -5.77 6.63
CA TYR A 290 -5.74 -6.98 5.81
C TYR A 290 -4.90 -8.07 6.45
N ALA A 291 -3.69 -7.76 6.90
CA ALA A 291 -2.78 -8.73 7.53
C ALA A 291 -3.35 -9.26 8.86
N TYR A 292 -3.92 -8.41 9.71
CA TYR A 292 -4.54 -8.82 10.97
C TYR A 292 -5.69 -9.80 10.76
N LEU A 293 -6.52 -9.57 9.74
CA LEU A 293 -7.64 -10.46 9.43
C LEU A 293 -7.17 -11.82 8.92
N GLN A 294 -6.06 -11.88 8.18
CA GLN A 294 -5.45 -13.16 7.79
C GLN A 294 -4.83 -13.91 8.98
N LEU A 295 -4.37 -13.19 10.00
CA LEU A 295 -3.83 -13.73 11.25
C LEU A 295 -4.90 -14.01 12.32
N ALA A 296 -6.18 -13.82 12.01
CA ALA A 296 -7.29 -13.85 12.98
C ALA A 296 -7.10 -12.87 14.16
N ARG A 297 -6.39 -11.75 13.98
CA ARG A 297 -6.23 -10.69 14.99
C ARG A 297 -7.40 -9.70 14.89
N ASP A 298 -8.61 -10.17 15.15
CA ASP A 298 -9.86 -9.44 14.94
C ASP A 298 -9.98 -8.19 15.81
N ARG A 299 -9.50 -8.25 17.04
CA ARG A 299 -9.50 -7.10 17.97
C ARG A 299 -8.59 -5.97 17.46
N ASP A 300 -7.43 -6.33 16.92
CA ASP A 300 -6.53 -5.34 16.34
C ASP A 300 -7.12 -4.71 15.06
N ALA A 301 -7.72 -5.52 14.20
CA ALA A 301 -8.40 -5.03 13.00
C ALA A 301 -9.61 -4.14 13.35
N ARG A 302 -10.36 -4.47 14.40
CA ARG A 302 -11.50 -3.67 14.89
C ARG A 302 -11.06 -2.28 15.35
N ARG A 303 -9.95 -2.18 16.08
CA ARG A 303 -9.40 -0.88 16.47
C ARG A 303 -9.15 0.02 15.27
N LEU A 304 -8.59 -0.52 14.16
CA LEU A 304 -8.40 0.26 12.93
C LEU A 304 -9.70 0.72 12.29
N VAL A 305 -10.77 -0.07 12.39
CA VAL A 305 -12.11 0.35 11.94
C VAL A 305 -12.61 1.54 12.77
N GLU A 306 -12.47 1.46 14.10
CA GLU A 306 -12.88 2.52 15.03
C GLU A 306 -12.11 3.82 14.78
N GLU A 307 -10.79 3.74 14.58
CA GLU A 307 -9.95 4.88 14.22
C GLU A 307 -10.36 5.49 12.87
N ALA A 308 -10.59 4.65 11.83
CA ALA A 308 -11.00 5.11 10.50
C ALA A 308 -12.39 5.78 10.51
N GLN A 309 -13.29 5.39 11.40
CA GLN A 309 -14.62 6.00 11.52
C GLN A 309 -14.55 7.47 11.93
N GLY A 310 -13.57 7.84 12.76
CA GLY A 310 -13.36 9.22 13.22
C GLY A 310 -12.75 10.15 12.17
N ILE A 311 -12.23 9.61 11.05
CA ILE A 311 -11.51 10.39 10.06
C ILE A 311 -12.43 10.81 8.90
N ARG A 312 -12.36 12.10 8.53
CA ARG A 312 -13.00 12.64 7.32
C ARG A 312 -11.91 13.08 6.34
N ALA A 313 -11.92 12.50 5.15
CA ALA A 313 -11.05 12.95 4.07
C ALA A 313 -11.62 14.21 3.41
N ALA A 314 -10.78 15.24 3.25
CA ALA A 314 -11.14 16.38 2.41
C ALA A 314 -11.33 15.91 0.95
N PRO A 315 -12.17 16.57 0.13
CA PRO A 315 -12.33 16.20 -1.28
C PRO A 315 -11.01 16.18 -2.07
N THR A 316 -10.04 17.01 -1.67
CA THR A 316 -8.70 17.10 -2.28
C THR A 316 -7.69 16.11 -1.70
N ALA A 317 -8.06 15.33 -0.68
CA ALA A 317 -7.19 14.35 -0.07
C ALA A 317 -6.66 13.32 -1.10
N PRO A 318 -5.47 12.72 -0.85
CA PRO A 318 -4.94 11.67 -1.70
C PRO A 318 -5.93 10.52 -1.91
N ARG A 319 -5.98 9.96 -3.12
CA ARG A 319 -6.89 8.84 -3.45
C ARG A 319 -6.74 7.64 -2.52
N GLY A 320 -5.51 7.35 -2.07
CA GLY A 320 -5.24 6.30 -1.09
C GLY A 320 -5.97 6.47 0.23
N MET A 321 -6.14 7.71 0.72
CA MET A 321 -6.96 7.96 1.92
C MET A 321 -8.42 7.58 1.71
N HIS A 322 -9.02 7.99 0.59
CA HIS A 322 -10.40 7.62 0.26
C HIS A 322 -10.55 6.10 0.14
N TYR A 323 -9.55 5.44 -0.45
CA TYR A 323 -9.52 3.98 -0.58
C TYR A 323 -9.50 3.30 0.80
N SER A 324 -8.52 3.61 1.64
CA SER A 324 -8.36 3.01 2.96
C SER A 324 -9.58 3.21 3.85
N LEU A 325 -10.18 4.41 3.84
CA LEU A 325 -11.39 4.71 4.62
C LEU A 325 -12.61 3.90 4.18
N ALA A 326 -12.70 3.50 2.91
CA ALA A 326 -13.74 2.60 2.42
C ALA A 326 -13.39 1.12 2.65
N ALA A 327 -12.12 0.75 2.41
CA ALA A 327 -11.68 -0.65 2.43
C ALA A 327 -11.59 -1.23 3.85
N ILE A 328 -11.08 -0.48 4.84
CA ILE A 328 -10.88 -0.99 6.20
C ILE A 328 -12.17 -1.57 6.80
N PRO A 329 -13.31 -0.84 6.89
CA PRO A 329 -14.54 -1.38 7.45
C PRO A 329 -15.16 -2.46 6.57
N ALA A 330 -15.09 -2.34 5.26
CA ALA A 330 -15.62 -3.34 4.33
C ALA A 330 -14.86 -4.67 4.45
N ARG A 331 -13.54 -4.61 4.49
CA ARG A 331 -12.67 -5.77 4.68
C ARG A 331 -12.91 -6.45 6.02
N TYR A 332 -13.03 -5.66 7.09
CA TYR A 332 -13.31 -6.18 8.43
C TYR A 332 -14.61 -7.01 8.49
N ALA A 333 -15.67 -6.54 7.84
CA ALA A 333 -16.93 -7.26 7.81
C ALA A 333 -16.88 -8.50 6.91
N VAL A 334 -16.35 -8.37 5.67
CA VAL A 334 -16.39 -9.44 4.66
C VAL A 334 -15.42 -10.57 5.01
N GLU A 335 -14.19 -10.27 5.45
CA GLU A 335 -13.20 -11.30 5.81
C GLU A 335 -13.64 -12.16 6.99
N ARG A 336 -14.44 -11.62 7.90
CA ARG A 336 -14.99 -12.36 9.04
C ARG A 336 -16.30 -13.08 8.73
N GLY A 337 -16.84 -12.94 7.51
CA GLY A 337 -18.17 -13.46 7.18
C GLY A 337 -19.30 -12.79 7.98
N ALA A 338 -19.06 -11.59 8.51
CA ALA A 338 -20.06 -10.83 9.28
C ALA A 338 -21.03 -10.14 8.30
N TRP A 339 -21.87 -10.97 7.64
CA TRP A 339 -22.67 -10.54 6.51
C TRP A 339 -23.71 -9.48 6.87
N GLN A 340 -24.34 -9.59 8.06
CA GLN A 340 -25.27 -8.57 8.56
C GLN A 340 -24.57 -7.23 8.78
N ASP A 341 -23.34 -7.24 9.35
CA ASP A 341 -22.54 -6.03 9.54
C ASP A 341 -22.17 -5.42 8.17
N ALA A 342 -21.79 -6.26 7.20
CA ALA A 342 -21.48 -5.83 5.84
C ALA A 342 -22.68 -5.14 5.17
N ALA A 343 -23.89 -5.68 5.32
CA ALA A 343 -25.12 -5.11 4.78
C ALA A 343 -25.46 -3.72 5.36
N GLN A 344 -25.00 -3.42 6.57
CA GLN A 344 -25.26 -2.14 7.26
C GLN A 344 -24.20 -1.06 7.02
N LEU A 345 -23.14 -1.36 6.26
CA LEU A 345 -22.09 -0.39 5.93
C LEU A 345 -22.70 0.83 5.22
N LYS A 346 -22.12 2.01 5.49
CA LYS A 346 -22.58 3.26 4.87
C LYS A 346 -21.53 3.75 3.88
N PRO A 347 -21.89 3.95 2.59
CA PRO A 347 -20.98 4.56 1.62
C PRO A 347 -20.55 5.94 2.10
N ARG A 348 -19.27 6.24 1.97
CA ARG A 348 -18.72 7.57 2.27
C ARG A 348 -18.76 8.44 1.04
N GLU A 349 -18.98 9.73 1.22
CA GLU A 349 -18.79 10.70 0.14
C GLU A 349 -17.35 10.68 -0.34
N SER A 350 -17.17 10.53 -1.65
CA SER A 350 -15.86 10.54 -2.28
C SER A 350 -15.98 10.98 -3.74
N ARG A 351 -15.01 11.78 -4.20
CA ARG A 351 -14.83 12.06 -5.63
C ARG A 351 -14.23 10.87 -6.40
N VAL A 352 -13.82 9.83 -5.69
CA VAL A 352 -13.13 8.66 -6.23
C VAL A 352 -14.14 7.50 -6.31
N LEU A 353 -14.79 7.34 -7.46
CA LEU A 353 -15.96 6.44 -7.63
C LEU A 353 -15.68 4.99 -7.22
N TYR A 354 -14.51 4.45 -7.56
CA TYR A 354 -14.19 3.05 -7.21
C TYR A 354 -14.09 2.81 -5.69
N THR A 355 -13.88 3.85 -4.88
CA THR A 355 -13.92 3.71 -3.42
C THR A 355 -15.33 3.60 -2.88
N ILE A 356 -16.30 4.22 -3.55
CA ILE A 356 -17.73 4.08 -3.24
C ILE A 356 -18.18 2.64 -3.58
N ALA A 357 -17.72 2.10 -4.71
CA ALA A 357 -18.01 0.73 -5.15
C ALA A 357 -17.60 -0.33 -4.12
N ILE A 358 -16.48 -0.14 -3.39
CA ILE A 358 -16.04 -1.05 -2.32
C ILE A 358 -17.13 -1.28 -1.28
N THR A 359 -17.77 -0.20 -0.84
CA THR A 359 -18.83 -0.30 0.18
C THR A 359 -20.10 -0.93 -0.40
N HIS A 360 -20.51 -0.58 -1.62
CA HIS A 360 -21.67 -1.19 -2.28
C HIS A 360 -21.46 -2.69 -2.52
N PHE A 361 -20.25 -3.11 -2.90
CA PHE A 361 -19.92 -4.52 -3.05
C PHE A 361 -20.05 -5.29 -1.71
N ALA A 362 -19.47 -4.76 -0.64
CA ALA A 362 -19.56 -5.38 0.67
C ALA A 362 -21.03 -5.47 1.16
N ARG A 363 -21.84 -4.42 0.94
CA ARG A 363 -23.27 -4.38 1.27
C ARG A 363 -24.07 -5.40 0.49
N ALA A 364 -23.84 -5.46 -0.83
CA ALA A 364 -24.54 -6.42 -1.70
C ALA A 364 -24.25 -7.87 -1.30
N LEU A 365 -22.97 -8.19 -1.03
CA LEU A 365 -22.60 -9.50 -0.49
C LEU A 365 -23.26 -9.76 0.86
N GLY A 366 -23.21 -8.77 1.77
CA GLY A 366 -23.79 -8.88 3.10
C GLY A 366 -25.27 -9.16 3.06
N ALA A 367 -26.05 -8.39 2.31
CA ALA A 367 -27.50 -8.55 2.18
C ALA A 367 -27.87 -9.89 1.51
N ALA A 368 -27.22 -10.24 0.38
CA ALA A 368 -27.49 -11.49 -0.32
C ALA A 368 -27.18 -12.74 0.54
N ARG A 369 -26.12 -12.67 1.38
CA ARG A 369 -25.73 -13.77 2.27
C ARG A 369 -26.41 -13.74 3.65
N SER A 370 -27.28 -12.76 3.88
CA SER A 370 -28.16 -12.66 5.06
C SER A 370 -29.64 -12.87 4.68
N ASP A 371 -29.89 -13.57 3.58
CA ASP A 371 -31.21 -13.91 3.06
C ASP A 371 -32.09 -12.68 2.70
N ASP A 372 -31.47 -11.56 2.37
CA ASP A 372 -32.17 -10.36 1.86
C ASP A 372 -31.65 -9.94 0.46
N PRO A 373 -31.91 -10.77 -0.59
CA PRO A 373 -31.47 -10.45 -1.94
C PRO A 373 -32.11 -9.19 -2.52
N ALA A 374 -33.27 -8.77 -2.02
CA ALA A 374 -33.95 -7.56 -2.49
C ALA A 374 -33.19 -6.29 -2.07
N ALA A 375 -32.67 -6.24 -0.84
CA ALA A 375 -31.83 -5.14 -0.40
C ALA A 375 -30.51 -5.05 -1.19
N ALA A 376 -29.95 -6.18 -1.64
CA ALA A 376 -28.73 -6.22 -2.41
C ALA A 376 -28.86 -5.66 -3.84
N GLU A 377 -30.05 -5.68 -4.45
CA GLU A 377 -30.25 -5.30 -5.86
C GLU A 377 -29.87 -3.84 -6.14
N SER A 378 -30.21 -2.94 -5.24
CA SER A 378 -29.89 -1.51 -5.38
C SER A 378 -28.36 -1.28 -5.38
N ASP A 379 -27.62 -2.02 -4.57
CA ASP A 379 -26.16 -1.97 -4.52
C ASP A 379 -25.53 -2.55 -5.80
N VAL A 380 -26.09 -3.63 -6.37
CA VAL A 380 -25.65 -4.19 -7.66
C VAL A 380 -25.90 -3.21 -8.80
N GLN A 381 -27.03 -2.48 -8.81
CA GLN A 381 -27.32 -1.44 -9.79
C GLN A 381 -26.33 -0.27 -9.67
N GLU A 382 -26.00 0.14 -8.46
CA GLU A 382 -25.04 1.22 -8.23
C GLU A 382 -23.62 0.80 -8.67
N LEU A 383 -23.22 -0.45 -8.46
CA LEU A 383 -21.96 -0.98 -9.01
C LEU A 383 -21.94 -0.91 -10.54
N ALA A 384 -23.05 -1.26 -11.21
CA ALA A 384 -23.16 -1.13 -12.67
C ALA A 384 -23.00 0.33 -13.12
N ARG A 385 -23.70 1.26 -12.46
CA ARG A 385 -23.60 2.70 -12.75
C ARG A 385 -22.17 3.22 -12.58
N ILE A 386 -21.48 2.81 -11.52
CA ILE A 386 -20.09 3.21 -11.25
C ILE A 386 -19.16 2.63 -12.31
N ALA A 387 -19.29 1.36 -12.68
CA ALA A 387 -18.48 0.72 -13.72
C ALA A 387 -18.59 1.47 -15.05
N GLU A 388 -19.81 1.81 -15.49
CA GLU A 388 -20.03 2.57 -16.72
C GLU A 388 -19.50 4.01 -16.64
N ALA A 389 -19.64 4.69 -15.49
CA ALA A 389 -19.07 6.02 -15.29
C ALA A 389 -17.53 6.02 -15.37
N LEU A 390 -16.88 5.00 -14.79
CA LEU A 390 -15.42 4.83 -14.89
C LEU A 390 -14.98 4.53 -16.32
N LYS A 391 -15.75 3.71 -17.05
CA LYS A 391 -15.50 3.38 -18.45
C LYS A 391 -15.63 4.64 -19.35
N ALA A 392 -16.66 5.44 -19.14
CA ALA A 392 -16.85 6.70 -19.84
C ALA A 392 -15.71 7.71 -19.56
N ALA A 393 -15.16 7.68 -18.33
CA ALA A 393 -13.98 8.45 -17.94
C ALA A 393 -12.65 7.85 -18.43
N LYS A 394 -12.67 6.79 -19.26
CA LYS A 394 -11.50 6.05 -19.76
C LYS A 394 -10.61 5.46 -18.65
N ASN A 395 -11.18 5.21 -17.48
CA ASN A 395 -10.52 4.53 -16.38
C ASN A 395 -10.81 3.02 -16.45
N THR A 396 -10.22 2.36 -17.44
CA THR A 396 -10.49 0.97 -17.80
C THR A 396 -10.20 0.02 -16.65
N TYR A 397 -9.07 0.20 -15.96
CA TYR A 397 -8.69 -0.66 -14.85
C TYR A 397 -9.77 -0.70 -13.75
N TRP A 398 -10.13 0.46 -13.20
CA TRP A 398 -11.14 0.52 -12.13
C TRP A 398 -12.54 0.15 -12.61
N SER A 399 -12.88 0.42 -13.88
CA SER A 399 -14.13 -0.07 -14.47
C SER A 399 -14.18 -1.60 -14.45
N THR A 400 -13.08 -2.27 -14.81
CA THR A 400 -12.98 -3.74 -14.78
C THR A 400 -13.06 -4.30 -13.35
N GLU A 401 -12.34 -3.71 -12.38
CA GLU A 401 -12.38 -4.15 -10.98
C GLU A 401 -13.79 -4.01 -10.38
N VAL A 402 -14.50 -2.92 -10.69
CA VAL A 402 -15.89 -2.73 -10.24
C VAL A 402 -16.84 -3.72 -10.94
N GLU A 403 -16.60 -4.06 -12.21
CA GLU A 403 -17.39 -5.08 -12.92
C GLU A 403 -17.19 -6.47 -12.32
N VAL A 404 -15.96 -6.85 -11.91
CA VAL A 404 -15.70 -8.08 -11.15
C VAL A 404 -16.53 -8.10 -9.86
N GLN A 405 -16.53 -7.00 -9.11
CA GLN A 405 -17.33 -6.88 -7.90
C GLN A 405 -18.84 -6.99 -8.19
N ARG A 406 -19.32 -6.32 -9.24
CA ARG A 406 -20.74 -6.38 -9.65
C ARG A 406 -21.17 -7.79 -10.01
N LEU A 407 -20.37 -8.51 -10.82
CA LEU A 407 -20.66 -9.89 -11.22
C LEU A 407 -20.70 -10.82 -9.99
N GLY A 408 -19.72 -10.69 -9.08
CA GLY A 408 -19.68 -11.48 -7.85
C GLY A 408 -20.89 -11.21 -6.95
N ALA A 409 -21.26 -9.94 -6.76
CA ALA A 409 -22.45 -9.57 -5.99
C ALA A 409 -23.75 -10.08 -6.64
N ALA A 410 -23.91 -9.88 -7.96
CA ALA A 410 -25.07 -10.38 -8.72
C ALA A 410 -25.18 -11.91 -8.65
N ALA A 411 -24.06 -12.61 -8.64
CA ALA A 411 -24.02 -14.05 -8.48
C ALA A 411 -24.63 -14.50 -7.13
N TRP A 412 -24.25 -13.84 -6.03
CA TRP A 412 -24.82 -14.16 -4.72
C TRP A 412 -26.28 -13.75 -4.59
N VAL A 413 -26.72 -12.67 -5.25
CA VAL A 413 -28.15 -12.31 -5.35
C VAL A 413 -28.94 -13.40 -6.09
N ALA A 414 -28.44 -13.87 -7.23
CA ALA A 414 -29.07 -14.96 -7.98
C ALA A 414 -29.12 -16.26 -7.15
N TYR A 415 -28.06 -16.55 -6.41
CA TYR A 415 -28.00 -17.70 -5.50
C TYR A 415 -29.06 -17.64 -4.41
N ALA A 416 -29.19 -16.49 -3.72
CA ALA A 416 -30.17 -16.28 -2.67
C ALA A 416 -31.62 -16.35 -3.18
N LYS A 417 -31.85 -16.03 -4.47
CA LYS A 417 -33.15 -16.21 -5.15
C LYS A 417 -33.42 -17.64 -5.63
N GLY A 418 -32.51 -18.58 -5.39
CA GLY A 418 -32.61 -19.97 -5.84
C GLY A 418 -32.17 -20.24 -7.29
N ASN A 419 -31.73 -19.23 -8.02
CA ASN A 419 -31.28 -19.33 -9.43
C ASN A 419 -29.81 -19.83 -9.51
N ARG A 420 -29.58 -21.08 -9.09
CA ARG A 420 -28.23 -21.62 -8.85
C ARG A 420 -27.35 -21.71 -10.12
N ASP A 421 -27.93 -22.03 -11.28
CA ASP A 421 -27.18 -22.12 -12.54
C ASP A 421 -26.70 -20.72 -12.99
N GLU A 422 -27.57 -19.71 -12.94
CA GLU A 422 -27.18 -18.34 -13.26
C GLU A 422 -26.18 -17.79 -12.24
N ALA A 423 -26.33 -18.11 -10.97
CA ALA A 423 -25.38 -17.74 -9.92
C ALA A 423 -23.97 -18.28 -10.22
N LEU A 424 -23.85 -19.56 -10.52
CA LEU A 424 -22.55 -20.17 -10.87
C LEU A 424 -21.97 -19.59 -12.16
N LYS A 425 -22.79 -19.32 -13.17
CA LYS A 425 -22.36 -18.69 -14.42
C LYS A 425 -21.79 -17.30 -14.16
N LEU A 426 -22.49 -16.44 -13.40
CA LEU A 426 -22.03 -15.09 -13.05
C LEU A 426 -20.76 -15.13 -12.20
N MET A 427 -20.68 -16.07 -11.24
CA MET A 427 -19.52 -16.16 -10.35
C MET A 427 -18.25 -16.62 -11.11
N ARG A 428 -18.41 -17.58 -12.06
CA ARG A 428 -17.32 -17.97 -12.95
C ARG A 428 -16.86 -16.81 -13.83
N ALA A 429 -17.80 -16.05 -14.40
CA ALA A 429 -17.49 -14.87 -15.21
C ALA A 429 -16.73 -13.81 -14.39
N SER A 430 -17.11 -13.59 -13.12
CA SER A 430 -16.38 -12.72 -12.20
C SER A 430 -14.94 -13.20 -11.99
N ALA A 431 -14.76 -14.50 -11.67
CA ALA A 431 -13.46 -15.10 -11.42
C ALA A 431 -12.55 -15.06 -12.67
N GLU A 432 -13.08 -15.36 -13.85
CA GLU A 432 -12.34 -15.29 -15.11
C GLU A 432 -11.95 -13.85 -15.48
N LEU A 433 -12.84 -12.89 -15.23
CA LEU A 433 -12.53 -11.47 -15.48
C LEU A 433 -11.42 -10.97 -14.54
N GLU A 434 -11.45 -11.39 -13.27
CA GLU A 434 -10.44 -11.03 -12.27
C GLU A 434 -9.02 -11.48 -12.67
N THR A 435 -8.87 -12.61 -13.35
CA THR A 435 -7.56 -13.10 -13.79
C THR A 435 -6.88 -12.23 -14.85
N LYS A 436 -7.63 -11.36 -15.53
CA LYS A 436 -7.13 -10.55 -16.65
C LYS A 436 -6.28 -9.36 -16.19
N SER A 437 -6.38 -8.94 -14.92
CA SER A 437 -5.61 -7.83 -14.39
C SER A 437 -4.89 -8.16 -13.09
N GLU A 438 -3.90 -7.33 -12.73
CA GLU A 438 -3.25 -7.37 -11.42
C GLU A 438 -3.87 -6.35 -10.49
N LYS A 439 -3.72 -6.50 -9.16
CA LYS A 439 -4.18 -5.48 -8.21
C LYS A 439 -3.41 -4.17 -8.37
N SER A 440 -4.08 -3.05 -8.14
CA SER A 440 -3.43 -1.75 -8.04
C SER A 440 -2.51 -1.69 -6.80
N THR A 441 -1.42 -0.93 -6.89
CA THR A 441 -0.50 -0.67 -5.78
C THR A 441 -1.13 0.11 -4.62
N VAL A 442 -2.29 0.75 -4.81
CA VAL A 442 -3.03 1.45 -3.75
C VAL A 442 -3.67 0.50 -2.75
N SER A 443 -3.84 -0.77 -3.11
CA SER A 443 -4.53 -1.80 -2.31
C SER A 443 -3.57 -2.91 -1.87
N PRO A 444 -3.69 -3.43 -0.64
CA PRO A 444 -2.99 -4.66 -0.23
C PRO A 444 -3.44 -5.89 -1.02
N GLY A 445 -4.69 -5.90 -1.45
CA GLY A 445 -5.33 -6.97 -2.20
C GLY A 445 -6.80 -6.63 -2.44
N ARG A 446 -7.48 -7.45 -3.22
CA ARG A 446 -8.93 -7.37 -3.41
C ARG A 446 -9.64 -7.51 -2.07
N LEU A 447 -10.85 -6.98 -1.97
CA LEU A 447 -11.65 -7.10 -0.75
C LEU A 447 -11.87 -8.57 -0.40
N VAL A 448 -12.26 -9.34 -1.39
CA VAL A 448 -12.28 -10.80 -1.40
C VAL A 448 -12.03 -11.28 -2.84
N PRO A 449 -11.10 -12.22 -3.08
CA PRO A 449 -10.86 -12.76 -4.42
C PRO A 449 -12.09 -13.47 -4.99
N ALA A 450 -12.34 -13.28 -6.28
CA ALA A 450 -13.50 -13.88 -6.93
C ALA A 450 -13.45 -15.42 -6.96
N TYR A 451 -12.26 -16.02 -7.07
CA TYR A 451 -12.08 -17.47 -6.94
C TYR A 451 -12.38 -18.00 -5.53
N GLU A 452 -12.16 -17.19 -4.47
CA GLU A 452 -12.55 -17.55 -3.11
C GLU A 452 -14.07 -17.57 -2.97
N LEU A 453 -14.76 -16.55 -3.50
CA LEU A 453 -16.23 -16.51 -3.54
C LEU A 453 -16.83 -17.64 -4.42
N LEU A 454 -16.15 -18.02 -5.51
CA LEU A 454 -16.54 -19.16 -6.32
C LEU A 454 -16.41 -20.47 -5.54
N GLY A 455 -15.32 -20.63 -4.79
CA GLY A 455 -15.13 -21.77 -3.89
C GLY A 455 -16.25 -21.88 -2.85
N ASP A 456 -16.59 -20.76 -2.18
CA ASP A 456 -17.70 -20.71 -1.22
C ASP A 456 -19.03 -21.16 -1.89
N MET A 457 -19.35 -20.60 -3.05
CA MET A 457 -20.59 -20.93 -3.78
C MET A 457 -20.63 -22.40 -4.22
N LEU A 458 -19.51 -22.96 -4.66
CA LEU A 458 -19.41 -24.37 -5.05
C LEU A 458 -19.57 -25.30 -3.85
N MET A 459 -19.03 -24.93 -2.68
CA MET A 459 -19.26 -25.66 -1.42
C MET A 459 -20.75 -25.71 -1.08
N GLU A 460 -21.43 -24.58 -1.12
CA GLU A 460 -22.88 -24.49 -0.83
C GLU A 460 -23.74 -25.23 -1.87
N ASN A 461 -23.22 -25.45 -3.09
CA ASN A 461 -23.86 -26.29 -4.12
C ASN A 461 -23.48 -27.79 -4.06
N GLY A 462 -22.77 -28.22 -2.99
CA GLY A 462 -22.39 -29.65 -2.84
C GLY A 462 -21.34 -30.13 -3.84
N LYS A 463 -20.49 -29.23 -4.36
CA LYS A 463 -19.44 -29.52 -5.34
C LYS A 463 -18.03 -29.35 -4.75
N PRO A 464 -17.66 -30.11 -3.69
CA PRO A 464 -16.42 -29.86 -2.95
C PRO A 464 -15.15 -30.07 -3.80
N GLY A 465 -15.15 -30.96 -4.78
CA GLY A 465 -14.00 -31.16 -5.67
C GLY A 465 -13.73 -29.94 -6.57
N GLU A 466 -14.80 -29.32 -7.12
CA GLU A 466 -14.67 -28.07 -7.89
C GLU A 466 -14.30 -26.88 -6.98
N ALA A 467 -14.85 -26.84 -5.76
CA ALA A 467 -14.54 -25.81 -4.77
C ALA A 467 -13.06 -25.84 -4.36
N LEU A 468 -12.49 -27.03 -4.15
CA LEU A 468 -11.07 -27.18 -3.85
C LEU A 468 -10.20 -26.56 -4.94
N ALA A 469 -10.50 -26.85 -6.21
CA ALA A 469 -9.78 -26.27 -7.35
C ALA A 469 -9.91 -24.73 -7.39
N ALA A 470 -11.09 -24.18 -7.07
CA ALA A 470 -11.28 -22.72 -7.02
C ALA A 470 -10.48 -22.06 -5.89
N TYR A 471 -10.45 -22.63 -4.69
CA TYR A 471 -9.61 -22.13 -3.59
C TYR A 471 -8.12 -22.25 -3.89
N GLU A 472 -7.68 -23.35 -4.54
CA GLU A 472 -6.29 -23.52 -4.96
C GLU A 472 -5.90 -22.46 -6.01
N GLN A 473 -6.81 -22.13 -6.94
CA GLN A 473 -6.59 -21.05 -7.91
C GLN A 473 -6.49 -19.67 -7.21
N SER A 474 -7.30 -19.41 -6.18
CA SER A 474 -7.18 -18.19 -5.36
C SER A 474 -5.80 -18.10 -4.70
N GLN A 475 -5.26 -19.21 -4.17
CA GLN A 475 -3.94 -19.26 -3.53
C GLN A 475 -2.77 -18.96 -4.48
N VAL A 476 -2.94 -19.08 -5.79
CA VAL A 476 -1.89 -18.75 -6.77
C VAL A 476 -1.62 -17.23 -6.78
N GLN A 477 -2.68 -16.42 -6.65
CA GLN A 477 -2.56 -14.95 -6.68
C GLN A 477 -2.44 -14.35 -5.28
N ASP A 478 -3.19 -14.88 -4.32
CA ASP A 478 -3.30 -14.38 -2.95
C ASP A 478 -2.97 -15.52 -1.96
N PRO A 479 -1.69 -15.91 -1.81
CA PRO A 479 -1.30 -17.07 -1.02
C PRO A 479 -1.57 -16.87 0.48
N ASN A 480 -1.84 -17.98 1.16
CA ASN A 480 -2.05 -18.04 2.59
C ASN A 480 -3.20 -17.14 3.10
N ARG A 481 -4.25 -16.94 2.29
CA ARG A 481 -5.44 -16.27 2.80
C ARG A 481 -6.20 -17.18 3.76
N TYR A 482 -6.65 -16.61 4.89
CA TYR A 482 -7.35 -17.33 5.95
C TYR A 482 -8.57 -18.11 5.43
N ARG A 483 -9.46 -17.41 4.70
CA ARG A 483 -10.69 -18.02 4.15
C ARG A 483 -10.39 -19.08 3.10
N SER A 484 -9.43 -18.82 2.20
CA SER A 484 -9.04 -19.79 1.18
C SER A 484 -8.39 -21.04 1.78
N LEU A 485 -7.56 -20.91 2.83
CA LEU A 485 -6.97 -22.07 3.51
C LEU A 485 -8.04 -22.92 4.22
N TYR A 486 -8.97 -22.27 4.91
CA TYR A 486 -10.06 -22.97 5.58
C TYR A 486 -10.98 -23.65 4.58
N GLY A 487 -11.42 -22.91 3.55
CA GLY A 487 -12.30 -23.44 2.49
C GLY A 487 -11.69 -24.60 1.72
N ALA A 488 -10.40 -24.50 1.36
CA ALA A 488 -9.67 -25.59 0.71
C ALA A 488 -9.55 -26.83 1.63
N GLY A 489 -9.30 -26.62 2.93
CA GLY A 489 -9.29 -27.72 3.91
C GLY A 489 -10.63 -28.43 4.01
N GLN A 490 -11.74 -27.67 4.09
CA GLN A 490 -13.10 -28.24 4.11
C GLN A 490 -13.44 -28.95 2.79
N ALA A 491 -13.15 -28.32 1.67
CA ALA A 491 -13.43 -28.90 0.35
C ALA A 491 -12.64 -30.20 0.13
N ALA A 492 -11.39 -30.25 0.55
CA ALA A 492 -10.57 -31.44 0.50
C ALA A 492 -11.13 -32.55 1.41
N ALA A 493 -11.53 -32.22 2.64
CA ALA A 493 -12.13 -33.19 3.57
C ALA A 493 -13.43 -33.80 3.02
N GLN A 494 -14.33 -32.95 2.48
CA GLN A 494 -15.60 -33.40 1.93
C GLN A 494 -15.45 -34.17 0.60
N SER A 495 -14.39 -33.92 -0.17
CA SER A 495 -14.08 -34.70 -1.40
C SER A 495 -13.23 -35.95 -1.11
N GLY A 496 -12.97 -36.28 0.16
CA GLY A 496 -12.20 -37.46 0.57
C GLY A 496 -10.68 -37.33 0.45
N ASN A 497 -10.16 -36.15 0.11
CA ASN A 497 -8.72 -35.92 -0.01
C ASN A 497 -8.13 -35.52 1.35
N ARG A 498 -7.86 -36.54 2.17
CA ARG A 498 -7.37 -36.34 3.55
C ARG A 498 -6.03 -35.64 3.63
N ASP A 499 -5.11 -35.90 2.72
CA ASP A 499 -3.76 -35.30 2.72
C ASP A 499 -3.84 -33.79 2.47
N LYS A 500 -4.61 -33.35 1.48
CA LYS A 500 -4.84 -31.91 1.24
C LYS A 500 -5.60 -31.27 2.39
N ALA A 501 -6.59 -31.94 2.98
CA ALA A 501 -7.31 -31.40 4.14
C ALA A 501 -6.35 -31.14 5.32
N ARG A 502 -5.51 -32.11 5.68
CA ARG A 502 -4.47 -31.95 6.72
C ARG A 502 -3.50 -30.83 6.36
N TYR A 503 -3.03 -30.77 5.12
CA TYR A 503 -2.12 -29.72 4.66
C TYR A 503 -2.71 -28.33 4.87
N TYR A 504 -3.93 -28.05 4.37
CA TYR A 504 -4.54 -26.72 4.46
C TYR A 504 -4.92 -26.34 5.89
N PHE A 505 -5.47 -27.27 6.67
CA PHE A 505 -5.78 -26.99 8.09
C PHE A 505 -4.53 -26.77 8.92
N SER A 506 -3.43 -27.51 8.70
CA SER A 506 -2.16 -27.26 9.38
C SER A 506 -1.62 -25.87 9.05
N ARG A 507 -1.61 -25.53 7.75
CA ARG A 507 -1.18 -24.19 7.31
C ARG A 507 -2.02 -23.06 7.96
N LEU A 508 -3.34 -23.25 8.06
CA LEU A 508 -4.22 -22.29 8.73
C LEU A 508 -3.86 -22.13 10.22
N ILE A 509 -3.65 -23.23 10.93
CA ILE A 509 -3.30 -23.20 12.36
C ILE A 509 -1.91 -22.61 12.58
N ASP A 510 -0.92 -22.96 11.75
CA ASP A 510 0.45 -22.40 11.83
C ASP A 510 0.42 -20.88 11.64
N MET A 511 -0.42 -20.38 10.74
CA MET A 511 -0.52 -18.96 10.42
C MET A 511 -1.35 -18.17 11.44
N ALA A 512 -2.51 -18.67 11.81
CA ALA A 512 -3.54 -17.92 12.54
C ALA A 512 -3.96 -18.54 13.88
N GLY A 513 -3.34 -19.65 14.28
CA GLY A 513 -3.74 -20.38 15.48
C GLY A 513 -3.50 -19.65 16.81
N SER A 514 -2.67 -18.61 16.82
CA SER A 514 -2.44 -17.73 17.97
C SER A 514 -3.32 -16.48 17.98
N GLY A 515 -4.17 -16.30 16.96
CA GLY A 515 -5.10 -15.16 16.87
C GLY A 515 -6.30 -15.26 17.79
N ASP A 516 -7.25 -14.37 17.58
CA ASP A 516 -8.54 -14.41 18.28
C ASP A 516 -9.32 -15.68 17.91
N PRO A 517 -10.14 -16.23 18.82
CA PRO A 517 -10.91 -17.42 18.53
C PRO A 517 -11.88 -17.23 17.36
N ARG A 518 -11.77 -18.11 16.36
CA ARG A 518 -12.71 -18.22 15.23
C ARG A 518 -13.15 -19.67 15.07
N HIS A 519 -14.41 -19.89 14.68
CA HIS A 519 -14.94 -21.24 14.51
C HIS A 519 -14.16 -22.07 13.49
N GLU A 520 -13.57 -21.42 12.48
CA GLU A 520 -12.76 -22.07 11.45
C GLU A 520 -11.46 -22.65 12.03
N THR A 521 -10.74 -21.90 12.88
CA THR A 521 -9.53 -22.42 13.53
C THR A 521 -9.86 -23.52 14.52
N GLU A 522 -10.99 -23.44 15.22
CA GLU A 522 -11.45 -24.52 16.10
C GLU A 522 -11.83 -25.78 15.32
N ALA A 523 -12.53 -25.62 14.19
CA ALA A 523 -12.89 -26.74 13.31
C ALA A 523 -11.64 -27.41 12.73
N ALA A 524 -10.66 -26.61 12.27
CA ALA A 524 -9.38 -27.12 11.78
C ALA A 524 -8.62 -27.92 12.86
N ARG A 525 -8.55 -27.41 14.09
CA ARG A 525 -7.92 -28.13 15.23
C ARG A 525 -8.63 -29.47 15.52
N ARG A 526 -9.97 -29.47 15.56
CA ARG A 526 -10.74 -30.70 15.76
C ARG A 526 -10.46 -31.73 14.68
N TYR A 527 -10.41 -31.30 13.40
CA TYR A 527 -10.09 -32.19 12.29
C TYR A 527 -8.69 -32.82 12.44
N LEU A 528 -7.69 -32.00 12.76
CA LEU A 528 -6.30 -32.46 12.92
C LEU A 528 -6.12 -33.39 14.12
N ALA A 529 -6.89 -33.21 15.19
CA ALA A 529 -6.84 -34.05 16.38
C ALA A 529 -7.58 -35.39 16.21
N GLY A 530 -8.61 -35.44 15.32
CA GLY A 530 -9.41 -36.65 15.13
C GLY A 530 -8.95 -37.55 13.98
N ASN A 531 -7.98 -37.12 13.24
CA ASN A 531 -7.35 -37.83 12.13
C ASN A 531 -5.83 -37.93 12.36
#